data_044f3aae550b2aa16c98ec3cd9546dcd
#
_entry.id   044f3aae550b2aa16c98ec3cd9546dcd
#
_cell.length_a   1.000
_cell.length_b   1.000
_cell.length_c   1.000
_cell.angle_alpha   90.00
_cell.angle_beta   90.00
_cell.angle_gamma   90.00
#
_symmetry.space_group_name_H-M   'P 1'
#
loop_
_entity.id
_entity.type
_entity.pdbx_description
1 polymer ?
#
loop_
_entity_poly.entity_id
_entity_poly.type
_entity_poly.pdbx_seq_one_letter_code
_entity_poly.pdbx_strand_id
1 'polypeptide(L)'
;MRNSSFYITKSIVYECLSHGPFRRCNFSSDSGDSQCLTKHRYKWAVYDKSATDNDPYKTSIILFPGQGSHFVGMGKNLVKLPKIKQMFQCANEILRTDILRICLEGPASKLSKTIHCQPATFIISLAALVKLREENDELIRNCVVTAGFSLGEISALVFSGALTYEEGLHIIRVRAEAMQKACDEKAGAMITVFLNPGSPLKLCIAAAINHCEVRHKIQNPCCKVANYLYPDCKVIAGNKEAIDFIEDHAGQFGIRRTKRLPVDGAFHTPLMFSARKIIANSLDRMGDFQRPSIPVISAVDVLPYRGTMNIKRKLAMQVHTSVLRICKKANAIINI
;
A
#
# COMPACT_ATOMS: atom_id res chain seq x y z
N MET A 1 -18.38 16.49 -3.83
CA MET A 1 -17.21 16.18 -2.99
C MET A 1 -16.11 15.64 -3.91
N ARG A 2 -15.12 16.44 -4.25
CA ARG A 2 -14.07 16.11 -5.23
C ARG A 2 -12.99 15.23 -4.56
N ASN A 3 -12.66 14.12 -5.22
CA ASN A 3 -11.78 13.05 -4.74
C ASN A 3 -10.35 13.55 -4.46
N SER A 4 -9.98 13.60 -3.19
CA SER A 4 -8.67 14.04 -2.70
C SER A 4 -7.54 13.00 -2.87
N SER A 5 -7.84 11.77 -3.28
CA SER A 5 -6.82 10.69 -3.39
C SER A 5 -5.92 10.79 -4.63
N PHE A 6 -6.40 11.40 -5.71
CA PHE A 6 -5.60 11.61 -6.93
C PHE A 6 -4.70 12.85 -6.85
N TYR A 7 -5.04 13.80 -5.99
CA TYR A 7 -4.27 15.05 -5.86
C TYR A 7 -2.96 14.90 -5.10
N ILE A 8 -2.84 13.93 -4.18
CA ILE A 8 -1.58 13.69 -3.45
C ILE A 8 -0.50 13.15 -4.39
N THR A 9 -0.87 12.26 -5.33
CA THR A 9 0.06 11.77 -6.37
C THR A 9 0.38 12.85 -7.41
N LYS A 10 -0.59 13.70 -7.77
CA LYS A 10 -0.36 14.81 -8.71
C LYS A 10 0.41 15.97 -8.11
N SER A 11 0.17 16.36 -6.87
CA SER A 11 0.86 17.52 -6.25
C SER A 11 2.35 17.24 -6.00
N ILE A 12 2.74 16.03 -5.63
CA ILE A 12 4.16 15.68 -5.45
C ILE A 12 4.88 15.58 -6.80
N VAL A 13 4.17 15.21 -7.87
CA VAL A 13 4.73 15.13 -9.24
C VAL A 13 4.79 16.49 -9.93
N TYR A 14 3.91 17.45 -9.60
CA TYR A 14 3.85 18.75 -10.28
C TYR A 14 4.85 19.79 -9.75
N GLU A 15 5.33 19.69 -8.52
CA GLU A 15 6.32 20.64 -7.98
C GLU A 15 7.76 20.40 -8.47
N CYS A 16 8.01 19.27 -9.17
CA CYS A 16 9.35 18.93 -9.70
C CYS A 16 9.57 19.22 -11.19
N LEU A 17 8.62 19.87 -11.88
CA LEU A 17 8.70 20.09 -13.33
C LEU A 17 9.20 21.48 -13.70
N SER A 18 10.52 21.68 -13.74
CA SER A 18 11.11 22.79 -14.50
C SER A 18 12.49 22.45 -15.09
N HIS A 19 12.51 22.30 -16.44
CA HIS A 19 13.58 22.52 -17.41
C HIS A 19 14.78 21.56 -17.54
N GLY A 20 14.89 20.92 -18.75
CA GLY A 20 16.12 20.43 -19.36
C GLY A 20 15.93 19.36 -20.47
N PRO A 21 16.79 19.26 -21.51
CA PRO A 21 16.48 18.64 -22.80
C PRO A 21 16.70 17.12 -22.89
N PHE A 22 15.88 16.50 -23.74
CA PHE A 22 15.75 15.04 -23.99
C PHE A 22 16.91 14.37 -24.71
N ARG A 23 17.21 13.12 -24.33
CA ARG A 23 17.81 12.11 -25.22
C ARG A 23 16.90 10.89 -25.36
N ARG A 24 16.62 10.52 -26.63
CA ARG A 24 15.82 9.33 -27.00
C ARG A 24 16.68 8.06 -26.91
N CYS A 25 16.13 7.00 -26.31
CA CYS A 25 16.60 5.63 -26.51
C CYS A 25 15.56 4.83 -27.29
N ASN A 26 16.01 4.24 -28.41
CA ASN A 26 15.18 3.44 -29.32
C ASN A 26 14.89 2.06 -28.71
N PHE A 27 13.63 1.66 -28.77
CA PHE A 27 13.20 0.29 -28.54
C PHE A 27 12.96 -0.38 -29.89
N SER A 28 13.62 -1.52 -30.15
CA SER A 28 13.31 -2.40 -31.26
C SER A 28 11.98 -3.11 -30.98
N SER A 29 11.09 -3.04 -31.97
CA SER A 29 9.85 -3.79 -32.04
C SER A 29 10.19 -5.21 -32.50
N ASP A 30 10.03 -6.20 -31.61
CA ASP A 30 9.93 -7.59 -32.03
C ASP A 30 8.49 -8.05 -31.89
N SER A 31 8.01 -8.55 -33.03
CA SER A 31 6.69 -9.08 -33.29
C SER A 31 6.56 -10.52 -32.81
N GLY A 32 5.40 -10.82 -32.22
CA GLY A 32 4.81 -12.16 -32.22
C GLY A 32 5.32 -13.10 -31.17
N ASP A 33 4.54 -13.28 -30.12
CA ASP A 33 4.04 -14.56 -29.65
C ASP A 33 3.24 -14.37 -28.36
N SER A 34 2.07 -15.00 -28.32
CA SER A 34 1.21 -15.12 -27.16
C SER A 34 1.81 -16.09 -26.14
N GLN A 35 2.97 -15.73 -25.59
CA GLN A 35 3.52 -16.38 -24.41
C GLN A 35 3.20 -15.51 -23.20
N CYS A 36 2.47 -16.10 -22.25
CA CYS A 36 2.25 -15.64 -20.90
C CYS A 36 3.49 -14.86 -20.42
N LEU A 37 3.29 -13.68 -19.81
CA LEU A 37 4.33 -12.76 -19.29
C LEU A 37 5.30 -13.40 -18.27
N THR A 38 5.53 -14.68 -18.36
CA THR A 38 6.17 -15.59 -17.42
C THR A 38 7.69 -15.50 -17.39
N LYS A 39 8.31 -14.40 -17.64
CA LYS A 39 9.76 -14.27 -17.33
C LYS A 39 10.36 -12.86 -17.49
N HIS A 40 9.61 -11.85 -17.83
CA HIS A 40 10.18 -10.53 -17.98
C HIS A 40 10.05 -9.71 -16.68
N ARG A 41 11.11 -9.72 -15.88
CA ARG A 41 11.28 -8.70 -14.85
C ARG A 41 11.39 -7.35 -15.55
N TYR A 42 10.31 -6.59 -15.48
CA TYR A 42 10.37 -5.21 -15.92
C TYR A 42 11.39 -4.48 -15.03
N LYS A 43 12.52 -4.11 -15.59
CA LYS A 43 13.39 -3.12 -14.96
C LYS A 43 12.70 -1.78 -15.08
N TRP A 44 11.85 -1.47 -14.10
CA TRP A 44 11.06 -0.24 -14.06
C TRP A 44 11.94 0.99 -13.81
N ALA A 45 12.97 0.82 -12.99
CA ALA A 45 13.93 1.85 -12.69
C ALA A 45 15.36 1.29 -12.85
N VAL A 46 16.16 1.98 -13.61
CA VAL A 46 17.61 1.80 -13.61
C VAL A 46 18.17 2.95 -12.78
N TYR A 47 18.49 2.63 -11.52
CA TYR A 47 19.21 3.58 -10.68
C TYR A 47 20.63 3.71 -11.25
N ASP A 48 20.91 4.84 -11.87
CA ASP A 48 22.26 5.20 -12.25
C ASP A 48 22.98 5.76 -11.02
N LYS A 49 23.88 4.97 -10.47
CA LYS A 49 24.73 5.37 -9.33
C LYS A 49 25.65 6.55 -9.66
N SER A 50 25.78 6.92 -10.93
CA SER A 50 26.61 8.06 -11.34
C SER A 50 25.93 9.41 -11.12
N ALA A 51 24.63 9.43 -10.87
CA ALA A 51 23.89 10.64 -10.47
C ALA A 51 24.19 10.99 -8.99
N THR A 52 25.44 11.35 -8.70
CA THR A 52 25.88 11.84 -7.39
C THR A 52 25.43 13.28 -7.12
N ASP A 53 24.83 13.94 -8.09
CA ASP A 53 24.20 15.25 -7.94
C ASP A 53 22.73 15.02 -7.53
N ASN A 54 22.49 14.89 -6.22
CA ASN A 54 21.16 14.86 -5.63
C ASN A 54 20.51 16.24 -5.67
N ASP A 55 20.41 16.83 -6.85
CA ASP A 55 19.62 18.03 -7.05
C ASP A 55 18.15 17.70 -6.80
N PRO A 56 17.54 18.19 -5.71
CA PRO A 56 16.14 17.90 -5.38
C PRO A 56 15.16 18.25 -6.50
N TYR A 57 15.53 19.19 -7.36
CA TYR A 57 14.71 19.63 -8.49
C TYR A 57 14.76 18.67 -9.69
N LYS A 58 15.73 17.74 -9.71
CA LYS A 58 15.88 16.72 -10.76
C LYS A 58 15.53 15.32 -10.30
N THR A 59 15.21 15.14 -9.03
CA THR A 59 14.88 13.83 -8.47
C THR A 59 13.38 13.67 -8.26
N SER A 60 12.91 12.43 -8.18
CA SER A 60 11.52 12.09 -7.89
C SER A 60 11.42 11.05 -6.79
N ILE A 61 10.27 11.03 -6.13
CA ILE A 61 9.87 10.00 -5.17
C ILE A 61 8.54 9.41 -5.65
N ILE A 62 8.48 8.09 -5.75
CA ILE A 62 7.24 7.42 -6.14
C ILE A 62 6.62 6.76 -4.91
N LEU A 63 5.37 7.13 -4.60
CA LEU A 63 4.61 6.63 -3.48
C LEU A 63 3.40 5.82 -3.95
N PHE A 64 3.24 4.62 -3.38
CA PHE A 64 2.14 3.71 -3.72
C PHE A 64 1.05 3.74 -2.66
N PRO A 65 -0.23 3.90 -3.06
CA PRO A 65 -1.35 3.92 -2.13
C PRO A 65 -1.62 2.54 -1.53
N GLY A 66 -2.33 2.54 -0.40
CA GLY A 66 -2.89 1.36 0.23
C GLY A 66 -4.39 1.19 -0.01
N GLN A 67 -4.99 0.26 0.74
CA GLN A 67 -6.44 0.06 0.78
C GLN A 67 -7.13 1.35 1.24
N GLY A 68 -8.26 1.68 0.57
CA GLY A 68 -9.01 2.93 0.80
C GLY A 68 -8.87 3.95 -0.33
N SER A 69 -7.95 3.74 -1.29
CA SER A 69 -7.81 4.59 -2.48
C SER A 69 -8.65 4.13 -3.68
N HIS A 70 -9.29 2.96 -3.57
CA HIS A 70 -10.11 2.36 -4.63
C HIS A 70 -11.46 3.06 -4.78
N PHE A 71 -11.97 3.07 -6.00
CA PHE A 71 -13.32 3.55 -6.34
C PHE A 71 -13.80 2.90 -7.64
N VAL A 72 -15.12 2.78 -7.81
CA VAL A 72 -15.70 2.24 -9.04
C VAL A 72 -15.43 3.20 -10.21
N GLY A 73 -14.97 2.64 -11.34
CA GLY A 73 -14.50 3.40 -12.50
C GLY A 73 -12.99 3.66 -12.51
N MET A 74 -12.24 3.26 -11.46
CA MET A 74 -10.79 3.37 -11.47
C MET A 74 -10.20 2.53 -12.62
N GLY A 75 -9.19 3.07 -13.29
CA GLY A 75 -8.56 2.40 -14.43
C GLY A 75 -9.20 2.64 -15.79
N LYS A 76 -10.40 3.26 -15.89
CA LYS A 76 -11.11 3.51 -17.15
C LYS A 76 -10.24 4.16 -18.23
N ASN A 77 -9.38 5.10 -17.85
CA ASN A 77 -8.47 5.78 -18.77
C ASN A 77 -7.15 5.03 -19.01
N LEU A 78 -6.85 4.02 -18.19
CA LEU A 78 -5.62 3.23 -18.26
C LEU A 78 -5.77 2.05 -19.22
N VAL A 79 -6.92 1.39 -19.22
CA VAL A 79 -7.18 0.17 -20.02
C VAL A 79 -7.17 0.37 -21.53
N LYS A 80 -7.04 1.61 -22.00
CA LYS A 80 -6.86 1.91 -23.43
C LYS A 80 -5.50 1.42 -23.94
N LEU A 81 -4.51 1.31 -23.09
CA LEU A 81 -3.16 0.86 -23.42
C LEU A 81 -3.11 -0.68 -23.51
N PRO A 82 -2.61 -1.26 -24.63
CA PRO A 82 -2.56 -2.72 -24.81
C PRO A 82 -1.84 -3.45 -23.69
N LYS A 83 -0.72 -2.89 -23.23
CA LYS A 83 0.09 -3.44 -22.13
C LYS A 83 -0.69 -3.54 -20.82
N ILE A 84 -1.54 -2.58 -20.53
CA ILE A 84 -2.38 -2.59 -19.34
C ILE A 84 -3.49 -3.64 -19.44
N LYS A 85 -4.05 -3.86 -20.65
CA LYS A 85 -4.97 -4.98 -20.88
C LYS A 85 -4.31 -6.32 -20.59
N GLN A 86 -3.08 -6.54 -21.03
CA GLN A 86 -2.30 -7.75 -20.74
C GLN A 86 -2.06 -7.92 -19.23
N MET A 87 -1.76 -6.84 -18.49
CA MET A 87 -1.64 -6.90 -17.03
C MET A 87 -2.93 -7.40 -16.38
N PHE A 88 -4.09 -6.91 -16.80
CA PHE A 88 -5.37 -7.38 -16.27
C PHE A 88 -5.69 -8.82 -16.67
N GLN A 89 -5.35 -9.26 -17.89
CA GLN A 89 -5.50 -10.65 -18.31
C GLN A 89 -4.69 -11.60 -17.42
N CYS A 90 -3.41 -11.33 -17.24
CA CYS A 90 -2.56 -12.07 -16.31
C CYS A 90 -3.12 -12.06 -14.87
N ALA A 91 -3.61 -10.91 -14.42
CA ALA A 91 -4.22 -10.80 -13.09
C ALA A 91 -5.48 -11.67 -12.97
N ASN A 92 -6.35 -11.67 -13.97
CA ASN A 92 -7.58 -12.49 -13.97
C ASN A 92 -7.27 -13.99 -13.91
N GLU A 93 -6.21 -14.46 -14.59
CA GLU A 93 -5.75 -15.84 -14.54
C GLU A 93 -5.26 -16.22 -13.13
N ILE A 94 -4.40 -15.39 -12.53
CA ILE A 94 -3.84 -15.64 -11.20
C ILE A 94 -4.90 -15.55 -10.11
N LEU A 95 -5.77 -14.53 -10.18
CA LEU A 95 -6.79 -14.25 -9.16
C LEU A 95 -8.06 -15.08 -9.36
N ARG A 96 -8.24 -15.72 -10.53
CA ARG A 96 -9.47 -16.42 -10.93
C ARG A 96 -10.73 -15.56 -10.78
N THR A 97 -10.60 -14.28 -11.08
CA THR A 97 -11.65 -13.27 -10.91
C THR A 97 -11.46 -12.19 -11.95
N ASP A 98 -12.53 -11.76 -12.58
CA ASP A 98 -12.51 -10.61 -13.48
C ASP A 98 -12.40 -9.31 -12.67
N ILE A 99 -11.15 -9.01 -12.27
CA ILE A 99 -10.87 -7.84 -11.43
C ILE A 99 -11.05 -6.53 -12.22
N LEU A 100 -10.85 -6.55 -13.54
CA LEU A 100 -11.07 -5.38 -14.38
C LEU A 100 -12.54 -4.96 -14.35
N ARG A 101 -13.45 -5.91 -14.55
CA ARG A 101 -14.89 -5.64 -14.49
C ARG A 101 -15.30 -5.09 -13.14
N ILE A 102 -14.79 -5.66 -12.04
CA ILE A 102 -15.06 -5.16 -10.68
C ILE A 102 -14.55 -3.72 -10.52
N CYS A 103 -13.37 -3.38 -11.06
CA CYS A 103 -12.84 -2.02 -11.01
C CYS A 103 -13.70 -1.02 -11.78
N LEU A 104 -14.19 -1.39 -12.96
CA LEU A 104 -14.91 -0.48 -13.88
C LEU A 104 -16.39 -0.34 -13.54
N GLU A 105 -17.05 -1.45 -13.20
CA GLU A 105 -18.51 -1.55 -13.08
C GLU A 105 -18.97 -1.69 -11.62
N GLY A 106 -18.10 -2.17 -10.71
CA GLY A 106 -18.44 -2.39 -9.31
C GLY A 106 -19.25 -3.68 -9.08
N PRO A 107 -20.21 -3.70 -8.16
CA PRO A 107 -20.62 -2.59 -7.29
C PRO A 107 -19.54 -2.21 -6.24
N ALA A 108 -19.67 -1.01 -5.67
CA ALA A 108 -18.70 -0.50 -4.67
C ALA A 108 -18.55 -1.45 -3.47
N SER A 109 -19.64 -2.07 -3.02
CA SER A 109 -19.64 -3.05 -1.93
C SER A 109 -18.79 -4.30 -2.25
N LYS A 110 -18.76 -4.75 -3.50
CA LYS A 110 -17.92 -5.86 -3.95
C LYS A 110 -16.45 -5.43 -4.03
N LEU A 111 -16.20 -4.26 -4.65
CA LEU A 111 -14.85 -3.73 -4.80
C LEU A 111 -14.18 -3.45 -3.44
N SER A 112 -14.94 -3.04 -2.43
CA SER A 112 -14.45 -2.71 -1.08
C SER A 112 -14.05 -3.95 -0.25
N LYS A 113 -14.49 -5.16 -0.62
CA LYS A 113 -14.03 -6.38 0.06
C LYS A 113 -12.52 -6.52 -0.10
N THR A 114 -11.84 -6.88 0.98
CA THR A 114 -10.37 -6.98 1.04
C THR A 114 -9.80 -7.86 -0.08
N ILE A 115 -10.47 -8.97 -0.40
CA ILE A 115 -10.09 -9.91 -1.48
C ILE A 115 -10.11 -9.27 -2.88
N HIS A 116 -10.86 -8.21 -3.11
CA HIS A 116 -10.92 -7.51 -4.39
C HIS A 116 -10.17 -6.18 -4.36
N CYS A 117 -10.31 -5.45 -3.27
CA CYS A 117 -9.73 -4.12 -3.10
C CYS A 117 -8.19 -4.13 -3.18
N GLN A 118 -7.55 -5.11 -2.54
CA GLN A 118 -6.09 -5.18 -2.54
C GLN A 118 -5.52 -5.46 -3.95
N PRO A 119 -5.96 -6.53 -4.66
CA PRO A 119 -5.52 -6.76 -6.03
C PRO A 119 -5.83 -5.58 -6.97
N ALA A 120 -7.03 -5.04 -6.89
CA ALA A 120 -7.45 -3.91 -7.72
C ALA A 120 -6.51 -2.70 -7.53
N THR A 121 -6.23 -2.31 -6.29
CA THR A 121 -5.33 -1.18 -6.00
C THR A 121 -3.90 -1.46 -6.46
N PHE A 122 -3.40 -2.68 -6.28
CA PHE A 122 -2.08 -3.09 -6.74
C PHE A 122 -1.94 -2.98 -8.27
N ILE A 123 -2.89 -3.57 -9.01
CA ILE A 123 -2.87 -3.58 -10.48
C ILE A 123 -2.96 -2.15 -11.03
N ILE A 124 -3.91 -1.36 -10.52
CA ILE A 124 -4.12 0.03 -10.96
C ILE A 124 -2.89 0.90 -10.66
N SER A 125 -2.24 0.71 -9.52
CA SER A 125 -1.03 1.44 -9.17
C SER A 125 0.11 1.18 -10.16
N LEU A 126 0.32 -0.07 -10.53
CA LEU A 126 1.35 -0.44 -11.51
C LEU A 126 0.94 -0.06 -12.95
N ALA A 127 -0.35 -0.14 -13.28
CA ALA A 127 -0.88 0.35 -14.56
C ALA A 127 -0.69 1.88 -14.71
N ALA A 128 -0.86 2.63 -13.62
CA ALA A 128 -0.57 4.06 -13.61
C ALA A 128 0.91 4.37 -13.88
N LEU A 129 1.84 3.53 -13.40
CA LEU A 129 3.27 3.65 -13.75
C LEU A 129 3.55 3.38 -15.22
N VAL A 130 2.87 2.38 -15.83
CA VAL A 130 2.99 2.13 -17.27
C VAL A 130 2.61 3.39 -18.04
N LYS A 131 1.48 3.99 -17.69
CA LYS A 131 1.03 5.23 -18.31
C LYS A 131 1.98 6.40 -18.04
N LEU A 132 2.43 6.58 -16.81
CA LEU A 132 3.40 7.62 -16.44
C LEU A 132 4.68 7.49 -17.25
N ARG A 133 5.15 6.26 -17.48
CA ARG A 133 6.35 6.00 -18.28
C ARG A 133 6.19 6.45 -19.74
N GLU A 134 5.00 6.29 -20.32
CA GLU A 134 4.72 6.75 -21.68
C GLU A 134 4.60 8.28 -21.75
N GLU A 135 4.06 8.90 -20.71
CA GLU A 135 3.86 10.36 -20.64
C GLU A 135 5.12 11.11 -20.20
N ASN A 136 5.86 10.56 -19.25
CA ASN A 136 7.05 11.20 -18.67
C ASN A 136 7.99 10.14 -18.04
N ASP A 137 8.82 9.50 -18.86
CA ASP A 137 9.79 8.49 -18.43
C ASP A 137 10.89 9.07 -17.52
N GLU A 138 11.17 10.36 -17.62
CA GLU A 138 12.18 11.03 -16.80
C GLU A 138 11.84 10.97 -15.31
N LEU A 139 10.58 11.16 -14.94
CA LEU A 139 10.14 11.03 -13.54
C LEU A 139 10.42 9.65 -12.96
N ILE A 140 10.32 8.61 -13.78
CA ILE A 140 10.58 7.24 -13.35
C ILE A 140 12.09 6.98 -13.25
N ARG A 141 12.88 7.46 -14.21
CA ARG A 141 14.34 7.28 -14.22
C ARG A 141 15.03 8.03 -13.08
N ASN A 142 14.52 9.20 -12.75
CA ASN A 142 15.06 10.04 -11.69
C ASN A 142 14.52 9.69 -10.29
N CYS A 143 13.83 8.54 -10.16
CA CYS A 143 13.31 8.11 -8.86
C CYS A 143 14.45 7.61 -7.96
N VAL A 144 14.69 8.34 -6.88
CA VAL A 144 15.77 8.07 -5.91
C VAL A 144 15.33 7.18 -4.75
N VAL A 145 14.04 7.17 -4.44
CA VAL A 145 13.47 6.34 -3.36
C VAL A 145 11.98 6.09 -3.62
N THR A 146 11.51 4.94 -3.18
CA THR A 146 10.09 4.60 -3.25
C THR A 146 9.59 4.06 -1.92
N ALA A 147 8.29 4.21 -1.69
CA ALA A 147 7.62 3.65 -0.53
C ALA A 147 6.16 3.34 -0.87
N GLY A 148 5.54 2.49 -0.04
CA GLY A 148 4.14 2.16 -0.19
C GLY A 148 3.41 2.15 1.15
N PHE A 149 2.12 2.47 1.11
CA PHE A 149 1.28 2.39 2.29
C PHE A 149 0.65 0.99 2.37
N SER A 150 1.07 0.17 3.35
CA SER A 150 0.55 -1.18 3.55
C SER A 150 0.71 -2.03 2.28
N LEU A 151 -0.37 -2.39 1.57
CA LEU A 151 -0.28 -3.15 0.31
C LEU A 151 0.61 -2.46 -0.75
N GLY A 152 0.70 -1.14 -0.70
CA GLY A 152 1.53 -0.35 -1.62
C GLY A 152 3.03 -0.68 -1.52
N GLU A 153 3.51 -1.25 -0.40
CA GLU A 153 4.90 -1.72 -0.31
C GLU A 153 5.19 -2.84 -1.31
N ILE A 154 4.19 -3.70 -1.61
CA ILE A 154 4.35 -4.75 -2.62
C ILE A 154 4.45 -4.13 -4.01
N SER A 155 3.64 -3.10 -4.30
CA SER A 155 3.76 -2.33 -5.55
C SER A 155 5.14 -1.66 -5.68
N ALA A 156 5.67 -1.09 -4.58
CA ALA A 156 7.00 -0.49 -4.55
C ALA A 156 8.12 -1.52 -4.78
N LEU A 157 7.98 -2.74 -4.25
CA LEU A 157 8.93 -3.84 -4.48
C LEU A 157 8.89 -4.33 -5.93
N VAL A 158 7.73 -4.38 -6.57
CA VAL A 158 7.62 -4.67 -8.01
C VAL A 158 8.24 -3.54 -8.83
N PHE A 159 7.95 -2.29 -8.49
CA PHE A 159 8.52 -1.12 -9.16
C PHE A 159 10.05 -1.11 -9.09
N SER A 160 10.63 -1.45 -7.95
CA SER A 160 12.09 -1.52 -7.76
C SER A 160 12.75 -2.75 -8.38
N GLY A 161 11.99 -3.64 -9.02
CA GLY A 161 12.48 -4.89 -9.62
C GLY A 161 12.83 -5.98 -8.62
N ALA A 162 12.51 -5.80 -7.33
CA ALA A 162 12.72 -6.83 -6.32
C ALA A 162 11.77 -8.02 -6.50
N LEU A 163 10.55 -7.76 -6.98
CA LEU A 163 9.53 -8.75 -7.30
C LEU A 163 9.13 -8.61 -8.78
N THR A 164 8.73 -9.72 -9.41
CA THR A 164 8.01 -9.68 -10.68
C THR A 164 6.56 -9.25 -10.43
N TYR A 165 5.84 -8.89 -11.48
CA TYR A 165 4.41 -8.56 -11.39
C TYR A 165 3.59 -9.76 -10.89
N GLU A 166 3.89 -10.95 -11.39
CA GLU A 166 3.25 -12.21 -11.02
C GLU A 166 3.53 -12.58 -9.57
N GLU A 167 4.78 -12.46 -9.12
CA GLU A 167 5.15 -12.66 -7.71
C GLU A 167 4.37 -11.70 -6.81
N GLY A 168 4.27 -10.42 -7.20
CA GLY A 168 3.46 -9.42 -6.50
C GLY A 168 1.99 -9.80 -6.44
N LEU A 169 1.40 -10.27 -7.55
CA LEU A 169 0.00 -10.73 -7.60
C LEU A 169 -0.25 -11.95 -6.69
N HIS A 170 0.67 -12.92 -6.70
CA HIS A 170 0.56 -14.08 -5.80
C HIS A 170 0.60 -13.66 -4.33
N ILE A 171 1.53 -12.78 -3.96
CA ILE A 171 1.63 -12.25 -2.60
C ILE A 171 0.34 -11.50 -2.22
N ILE A 172 -0.16 -10.62 -3.10
CA ILE A 172 -1.38 -9.85 -2.86
C ILE A 172 -2.60 -10.76 -2.71
N ARG A 173 -2.74 -11.81 -3.53
CA ARG A 173 -3.82 -12.77 -3.42
C ARG A 173 -3.82 -13.44 -2.06
N VAL A 174 -2.70 -14.07 -1.68
CA VAL A 174 -2.57 -14.75 -0.38
C VAL A 174 -2.79 -13.78 0.78
N ARG A 175 -2.26 -12.55 0.66
CA ARG A 175 -2.43 -11.51 1.67
C ARG A 175 -3.90 -11.12 1.84
N ALA A 176 -4.60 -10.88 0.75
CA ALA A 176 -6.00 -10.46 0.77
C ALA A 176 -6.90 -11.56 1.34
N GLU A 177 -6.70 -12.82 0.91
CA GLU A 177 -7.44 -13.98 1.42
C GLU A 177 -7.17 -14.21 2.91
N ALA A 178 -5.90 -14.18 3.33
CA ALA A 178 -5.52 -14.39 4.73
C ALA A 178 -6.06 -13.28 5.65
N MET A 179 -5.99 -12.03 5.21
CA MET A 179 -6.51 -10.90 5.98
C MET A 179 -8.04 -10.91 6.04
N GLN A 180 -8.73 -11.28 4.95
CA GLN A 180 -10.19 -11.46 4.96
C GLN A 180 -10.58 -12.56 5.96
N LYS A 181 -9.93 -13.72 5.90
CA LYS A 181 -10.16 -14.80 6.84
C LYS A 181 -9.97 -14.38 8.30
N ALA A 182 -8.91 -13.60 8.60
CA ALA A 182 -8.67 -13.10 9.94
C ALA A 182 -9.79 -12.13 10.41
N CYS A 183 -10.39 -11.36 9.49
CA CYS A 183 -11.54 -10.51 9.79
C CYS A 183 -12.79 -11.34 10.09
N ASP A 184 -12.99 -12.43 9.35
CA ASP A 184 -14.13 -13.33 9.54
C ASP A 184 -14.02 -14.11 10.86
N GLU A 185 -12.78 -14.41 11.31
CA GLU A 185 -12.50 -15.09 12.59
C GLU A 185 -12.72 -14.19 13.80
N LYS A 186 -12.37 -12.89 13.68
CA LYS A 186 -12.46 -11.92 14.78
C LYS A 186 -12.94 -10.57 14.26
N ALA A 187 -14.15 -10.19 14.66
CA ALA A 187 -14.71 -8.90 14.31
C ALA A 187 -13.81 -7.77 14.83
N GLY A 188 -13.41 -6.92 13.93
CA GLY A 188 -12.59 -5.74 14.22
C GLY A 188 -13.07 -4.54 13.45
N ALA A 189 -12.58 -3.36 13.84
CA ALA A 189 -12.88 -2.13 13.16
C ALA A 189 -11.67 -1.19 13.16
N MET A 190 -11.75 -0.16 12.32
CA MET A 190 -10.74 0.89 12.24
C MET A 190 -11.42 2.26 12.19
N ILE A 191 -10.80 3.22 12.88
CA ILE A 191 -11.29 4.60 12.94
C ILE A 191 -10.13 5.59 12.79
N THR A 192 -10.27 6.56 11.93
CA THR A 192 -9.37 7.70 11.87
C THR A 192 -9.77 8.70 12.95
N VAL A 193 -8.80 9.13 13.75
CA VAL A 193 -8.98 10.15 14.80
C VAL A 193 -8.15 11.38 14.47
N PHE A 194 -8.77 12.55 14.57
CA PHE A 194 -8.13 13.86 14.44
C PHE A 194 -8.03 14.48 15.83
N LEU A 195 -6.81 14.65 16.29
CA LEU A 195 -6.51 15.03 17.68
C LEU A 195 -6.38 16.54 17.83
N ASN A 196 -6.77 17.06 18.98
CA ASN A 196 -6.32 18.37 19.42
C ASN A 196 -4.90 18.26 19.99
N PRO A 197 -4.12 19.34 20.03
CA PRO A 197 -2.84 19.36 20.76
C PRO A 197 -3.03 18.88 22.19
N GLY A 198 -2.18 17.96 22.65
CA GLY A 198 -2.25 17.43 24.01
C GLY A 198 -3.32 16.36 24.26
N SER A 199 -4.10 15.94 23.26
CA SER A 199 -5.11 14.88 23.44
C SER A 199 -4.53 13.63 24.09
N PRO A 200 -5.15 13.11 25.18
CA PRO A 200 -4.65 11.95 25.94
C PRO A 200 -5.01 10.63 25.23
N LEU A 201 -4.55 10.44 23.98
CA LEU A 201 -4.90 9.28 23.15
C LEU A 201 -4.55 7.94 23.82
N LYS A 202 -3.45 7.87 24.58
CA LYS A 202 -3.09 6.64 25.31
C LYS A 202 -4.13 6.28 26.36
N LEU A 203 -4.65 7.28 27.06
CA LEU A 203 -5.71 7.08 28.06
C LEU A 203 -7.02 6.64 27.38
N CYS A 204 -7.37 7.24 26.25
CA CYS A 204 -8.53 6.83 25.44
C CYS A 204 -8.44 5.35 25.04
N ILE A 205 -7.29 4.91 24.53
CA ILE A 205 -7.07 3.51 24.15
C ILE A 205 -7.16 2.58 25.37
N ALA A 206 -6.57 2.97 26.50
CA ALA A 206 -6.65 2.18 27.73
C ALA A 206 -8.10 2.06 28.25
N ALA A 207 -8.86 3.14 28.19
CA ALA A 207 -10.28 3.13 28.57
C ALA A 207 -11.11 2.23 27.63
N ALA A 208 -10.87 2.26 26.33
CA ALA A 208 -11.52 1.38 25.36
C ALA A 208 -11.21 -0.10 25.62
N ILE A 209 -9.95 -0.43 25.96
CA ILE A 209 -9.55 -1.80 26.34
C ILE A 209 -10.31 -2.23 27.61
N ASN A 210 -10.28 -1.42 28.66
CA ASN A 210 -10.99 -1.72 29.90
C ASN A 210 -12.51 -1.89 29.66
N HIS A 211 -13.11 -1.06 28.80
CA HIS A 211 -14.50 -1.20 28.42
C HIS A 211 -14.80 -2.58 27.82
N CYS A 212 -13.95 -3.05 26.91
CA CYS A 212 -14.07 -4.40 26.32
C CYS A 212 -13.96 -5.51 27.37
N GLU A 213 -13.02 -5.39 28.32
CA GLU A 213 -12.83 -6.38 29.38
C GLU A 213 -14.00 -6.43 30.34
N VAL A 214 -14.43 -5.28 30.84
CA VAL A 214 -15.43 -5.17 31.92
C VAL A 214 -16.84 -5.35 31.39
N ARG A 215 -17.21 -4.68 30.29
CA ARG A 215 -18.58 -4.68 29.77
C ARG A 215 -18.86 -5.83 28.82
N HIS A 216 -17.91 -6.15 27.94
CA HIS A 216 -18.09 -7.18 26.91
C HIS A 216 -17.43 -8.51 27.25
N LYS A 217 -16.69 -8.61 28.37
CA LYS A 217 -16.00 -9.83 28.81
C LYS A 217 -15.04 -10.40 27.76
N ILE A 218 -14.49 -9.55 26.90
CA ILE A 218 -13.55 -9.97 25.87
C ILE A 218 -12.21 -10.26 26.55
N GLN A 219 -11.71 -11.46 26.38
CA GLN A 219 -10.38 -11.84 26.87
C GLN A 219 -9.29 -11.29 25.94
N ASN A 220 -8.29 -10.58 26.53
CA ASN A 220 -7.19 -9.99 25.78
C ASN A 220 -7.64 -9.08 24.62
N PRO A 221 -8.47 -8.05 24.89
CA PRO A 221 -8.96 -7.17 23.85
C PRO A 221 -7.81 -6.38 23.23
N CYS A 222 -7.98 -6.04 21.97
CA CYS A 222 -7.02 -5.28 21.20
C CYS A 222 -7.57 -3.91 20.84
N CYS A 223 -6.82 -2.86 21.16
CA CYS A 223 -7.04 -1.51 20.67
C CYS A 223 -5.71 -0.79 20.60
N LYS A 224 -5.30 -0.32 19.43
CA LYS A 224 -4.00 0.36 19.28
C LYS A 224 -3.95 1.25 18.04
N VAL A 225 -2.94 2.11 17.99
CA VAL A 225 -2.66 2.88 16.77
C VAL A 225 -2.16 1.94 15.70
N ALA A 226 -2.92 1.79 14.63
CA ALA A 226 -2.58 1.00 13.45
C ALA A 226 -1.73 1.80 12.46
N ASN A 227 -2.06 3.07 12.23
CA ASN A 227 -1.35 3.93 11.29
C ASN A 227 -1.08 5.30 11.89
N TYR A 228 0.13 5.79 11.67
CA TYR A 228 0.52 7.16 11.97
C TYR A 228 0.50 7.96 10.66
N LEU A 229 -0.56 8.74 10.41
CA LEU A 229 -0.72 9.50 9.18
C LEU A 229 0.09 10.81 9.23
N TYR A 230 -0.23 11.68 10.19
CA TYR A 230 0.53 12.90 10.50
C TYR A 230 0.39 13.24 12.00
N PRO A 231 1.05 14.30 12.53
CA PRO A 231 1.13 14.54 13.98
C PRO A 231 -0.18 14.40 14.72
N ASP A 232 -1.24 14.99 14.19
CA ASP A 232 -2.54 15.07 14.84
C ASP A 232 -3.61 14.17 14.18
N CYS A 233 -3.18 13.21 13.35
CA CYS A 233 -4.06 12.26 12.70
C CYS A 233 -3.49 10.85 12.76
N LYS A 234 -4.28 9.93 13.30
CA LYS A 234 -3.91 8.51 13.44
C LYS A 234 -5.11 7.63 13.09
N VAL A 235 -4.81 6.40 12.70
CA VAL A 235 -5.84 5.36 12.61
C VAL A 235 -5.68 4.44 13.81
N ILE A 236 -6.77 4.25 14.54
CA ILE A 236 -6.86 3.27 15.61
C ILE A 236 -7.58 2.05 15.07
N ALA A 237 -7.13 0.87 15.45
CA ALA A 237 -7.76 -0.40 15.10
C ALA A 237 -7.78 -1.33 16.31
N GLY A 238 -8.80 -2.17 16.36
CA GLY A 238 -9.01 -3.10 17.47
C GLY A 238 -10.31 -3.85 17.35
N ASN A 239 -10.75 -4.43 18.47
CA ASN A 239 -12.06 -5.01 18.58
C ASN A 239 -13.13 -3.98 18.24
N LYS A 240 -14.22 -4.42 17.64
CA LYS A 240 -15.30 -3.53 17.22
C LYS A 240 -15.80 -2.68 18.39
N GLU A 241 -16.00 -3.28 19.54
CA GLU A 241 -16.49 -2.67 20.79
C GLU A 241 -15.54 -1.57 21.30
N ALA A 242 -14.21 -1.77 21.13
CA ALA A 242 -13.23 -0.74 21.48
C ALA A 242 -13.31 0.47 20.56
N ILE A 243 -13.56 0.24 19.28
CA ILE A 243 -13.68 1.31 18.30
C ILE A 243 -15.01 2.04 18.46
N ASP A 244 -16.11 1.34 18.77
CA ASP A 244 -17.41 1.93 19.11
C ASP A 244 -17.26 2.85 20.33
N PHE A 245 -16.60 2.37 21.41
CA PHE A 245 -16.30 3.19 22.60
C PHE A 245 -15.54 4.49 22.25
N ILE A 246 -14.51 4.40 21.41
CA ILE A 246 -13.72 5.58 21.01
C ILE A 246 -14.59 6.57 20.22
N GLU A 247 -15.45 6.08 19.34
CA GLU A 247 -16.35 6.91 18.54
C GLU A 247 -17.33 7.67 19.42
N ASP A 248 -17.96 6.98 20.38
CA ASP A 248 -18.95 7.54 21.29
C ASP A 248 -18.37 8.52 22.32
N HIS A 249 -17.12 8.32 22.75
CA HIS A 249 -16.48 9.11 23.80
C HIS A 249 -15.38 10.06 23.29
N ALA A 250 -15.26 10.24 21.96
CA ALA A 250 -14.17 10.99 21.33
C ALA A 250 -13.92 12.38 21.95
N GLY A 251 -14.97 13.14 22.21
CA GLY A 251 -14.89 14.50 22.76
C GLY A 251 -14.26 14.56 24.16
N GLN A 252 -14.50 13.55 25.01
CA GLN A 252 -13.95 13.46 26.37
C GLN A 252 -12.43 13.31 26.40
N PHE A 253 -11.86 12.79 25.30
CA PHE A 253 -10.42 12.57 25.14
C PHE A 253 -9.75 13.59 24.20
N GLY A 254 -10.40 14.71 23.93
CA GLY A 254 -9.86 15.76 23.07
C GLY A 254 -9.71 15.34 21.60
N ILE A 255 -10.46 14.34 21.15
CA ILE A 255 -10.53 13.94 19.75
C ILE A 255 -11.53 14.87 19.06
N ARG A 256 -11.03 15.71 18.16
CA ARG A 256 -11.81 16.73 17.46
C ARG A 256 -12.82 16.15 16.48
N ARG A 257 -12.45 15.06 15.81
CA ARG A 257 -13.26 14.38 14.78
C ARG A 257 -12.84 12.94 14.65
N THR A 258 -13.80 12.08 14.39
CA THR A 258 -13.59 10.69 14.01
C THR A 258 -14.08 10.44 12.59
N LYS A 259 -13.53 9.41 11.95
CA LYS A 259 -14.02 8.88 10.67
C LYS A 259 -13.80 7.38 10.65
N ARG A 260 -14.88 6.62 10.79
CA ARG A 260 -14.84 5.15 10.67
C ARG A 260 -14.42 4.75 9.28
N LEU A 261 -13.54 3.78 9.17
CA LEU A 261 -13.11 3.25 7.87
C LEU A 261 -14.05 2.13 7.43
N PRO A 262 -14.38 2.04 6.13
CA PRO A 262 -15.26 1.00 5.58
C PRO A 262 -14.49 -0.32 5.42
N VAL A 263 -14.05 -0.89 6.54
CA VAL A 263 -13.33 -2.17 6.59
C VAL A 263 -13.82 -2.96 7.80
N ASP A 264 -13.93 -4.27 7.65
CA ASP A 264 -14.45 -5.19 8.65
C ASP A 264 -13.34 -5.85 9.48
N GLY A 265 -12.14 -5.28 9.51
CA GLY A 265 -10.99 -5.84 10.19
C GLY A 265 -10.11 -4.82 10.89
N ALA A 266 -9.41 -5.28 11.91
CA ALA A 266 -8.43 -4.49 12.66
C ALA A 266 -7.01 -4.68 12.07
N PHE A 267 -6.80 -4.18 10.86
CA PHE A 267 -5.51 -4.31 10.17
C PHE A 267 -4.39 -3.65 10.98
N HIS A 268 -3.18 -4.18 10.83
CA HIS A 268 -1.97 -3.68 11.51
C HIS A 268 -2.02 -3.81 13.04
N THR A 269 -2.78 -4.80 13.53
CA THR A 269 -2.88 -5.13 14.96
C THR A 269 -2.65 -6.63 15.19
N PRO A 270 -2.45 -7.07 16.44
CA PRO A 270 -2.36 -8.50 16.79
C PRO A 270 -3.55 -9.35 16.34
N LEU A 271 -4.73 -8.77 16.06
CA LEU A 271 -5.88 -9.51 15.54
C LEU A 271 -5.61 -10.10 14.14
N MET A 272 -4.59 -9.61 13.42
CA MET A 272 -4.13 -10.15 12.13
C MET A 272 -3.04 -11.23 12.26
N PHE A 273 -2.81 -11.78 13.45
CA PHE A 273 -1.71 -12.74 13.66
C PHE A 273 -1.91 -14.05 12.89
N SER A 274 -3.15 -14.52 12.71
CA SER A 274 -3.45 -15.69 11.87
C SER A 274 -3.08 -15.42 10.41
N ALA A 275 -3.40 -14.24 9.87
CA ALA A 275 -3.02 -13.83 8.53
C ALA A 275 -1.50 -13.78 8.35
N ARG A 276 -0.75 -13.26 9.34
CA ARG A 276 0.72 -13.25 9.31
C ARG A 276 1.31 -14.64 9.08
N LYS A 277 0.81 -15.65 9.80
CA LYS A 277 1.31 -17.04 9.68
C LYS A 277 1.12 -17.58 8.26
N ILE A 278 -0.07 -17.36 7.68
CA ILE A 278 -0.39 -17.82 6.32
C ILE A 278 0.51 -17.11 5.30
N ILE A 279 0.69 -15.80 5.43
CA ILE A 279 1.55 -15.01 4.54
C ILE A 279 3.01 -15.45 4.65
N ALA A 280 3.53 -15.62 5.87
CA ALA A 280 4.90 -16.08 6.10
C ALA A 280 5.16 -17.44 5.44
N ASN A 281 4.28 -18.42 5.68
CA ASN A 281 4.38 -19.76 5.08
C ASN A 281 4.32 -19.70 3.53
N SER A 282 3.53 -18.81 2.97
CA SER A 282 3.48 -18.61 1.51
C SER A 282 4.76 -18.00 0.97
N LEU A 283 5.27 -16.95 1.62
CA LEU A 283 6.52 -16.30 1.24
C LEU A 283 7.73 -17.25 1.33
N ASP A 284 7.77 -18.13 2.34
CA ASP A 284 8.86 -19.11 2.52
C ASP A 284 8.92 -20.12 1.37
N ARG A 285 7.76 -20.45 0.76
CA ARG A 285 7.67 -21.34 -0.40
C ARG A 285 8.04 -20.65 -1.72
N MET A 286 8.09 -19.33 -1.77
CA MET A 286 8.54 -18.61 -2.93
C MET A 286 10.07 -18.63 -3.01
N GLY A 287 10.61 -18.61 -4.24
CA GLY A 287 12.04 -18.54 -4.48
C GLY A 287 12.69 -17.26 -3.96
N ASP A 288 13.91 -17.03 -4.37
CA ASP A 288 14.66 -15.83 -4.00
C ASP A 288 14.18 -14.60 -4.76
N PHE A 289 14.00 -13.53 -4.02
CA PHE A 289 13.70 -12.20 -4.55
C PHE A 289 14.98 -11.46 -4.90
N GLN A 290 14.88 -10.51 -5.80
CA GLN A 290 16.02 -9.67 -6.10
C GLN A 290 16.22 -8.57 -5.06
N ARG A 291 17.42 -8.02 -5.00
CA ARG A 291 17.65 -6.80 -4.26
C ARG A 291 16.96 -5.65 -4.99
N PRO A 292 16.20 -4.77 -4.28
CA PRO A 292 15.63 -3.58 -4.90
C PRO A 292 16.70 -2.74 -5.61
N SER A 293 16.43 -2.32 -6.86
CA SER A 293 17.35 -1.48 -7.65
C SER A 293 17.40 -0.03 -7.12
N ILE A 294 16.31 0.41 -6.49
CA ILE A 294 16.21 1.68 -5.76
C ILE A 294 15.76 1.39 -4.33
N PRO A 295 16.11 2.23 -3.34
CA PRO A 295 15.67 2.05 -1.97
C PRO A 295 14.14 2.00 -1.86
N VAL A 296 13.60 0.91 -1.31
CA VAL A 296 12.19 0.76 -0.94
C VAL A 296 12.08 0.86 0.57
N ILE A 297 11.39 1.87 1.08
CA ILE A 297 11.27 2.09 2.52
C ILE A 297 10.13 1.25 3.09
N SER A 298 10.46 0.42 4.08
CA SER A 298 9.47 -0.40 4.78
C SER A 298 8.68 0.41 5.82
N ALA A 299 7.38 0.19 5.89
CA ALA A 299 6.53 0.77 6.92
C ALA A 299 6.68 0.12 8.30
N VAL A 300 7.37 -1.03 8.40
CA VAL A 300 7.60 -1.74 9.67
C VAL A 300 8.61 -1.03 10.56
N ASP A 301 9.74 -0.61 9.98
CA ASP A 301 10.87 -0.04 10.72
C ASP A 301 11.44 1.25 10.10
N VAL A 302 10.85 1.70 9.00
CA VAL A 302 11.30 2.88 8.22
C VAL A 302 12.75 2.73 7.72
N LEU A 303 13.18 1.49 7.48
CA LEU A 303 14.48 1.17 6.88
C LEU A 303 14.29 0.55 5.49
N PRO A 304 15.25 0.74 4.58
CA PRO A 304 15.19 0.13 3.26
C PRO A 304 15.09 -1.41 3.33
N TYR A 305 14.37 -1.98 2.40
CA TYR A 305 14.45 -3.41 2.13
C TYR A 305 15.83 -3.77 1.57
N ARG A 306 16.35 -4.95 1.95
CA ARG A 306 17.73 -5.34 1.58
C ARG A 306 17.80 -6.53 0.63
N GLY A 307 17.21 -7.65 0.97
CA GLY A 307 17.25 -8.88 0.17
C GLY A 307 16.16 -9.84 0.61
N THR A 308 16.12 -11.04 0.02
CA THR A 308 15.05 -12.02 0.13
C THR A 308 14.52 -12.21 1.55
N MET A 309 15.37 -12.61 2.49
CA MET A 309 14.95 -12.88 3.87
C MET A 309 14.39 -11.64 4.59
N ASN A 310 14.97 -10.46 4.32
CA ASN A 310 14.50 -9.22 4.88
C ASN A 310 13.12 -8.82 4.30
N ILE A 311 12.94 -9.00 2.98
CA ILE A 311 11.66 -8.74 2.30
C ILE A 311 10.58 -9.66 2.85
N LYS A 312 10.80 -10.99 2.86
CA LYS A 312 9.85 -11.99 3.34
C LYS A 312 9.42 -11.69 4.78
N ARG A 313 10.40 -11.49 5.67
CA ARG A 313 10.13 -11.18 7.09
C ARG A 313 9.29 -9.92 7.26
N LYS A 314 9.68 -8.80 6.62
CA LYS A 314 8.98 -7.53 6.79
C LYS A 314 7.57 -7.55 6.19
N LEU A 315 7.38 -8.15 5.01
CA LEU A 315 6.05 -8.29 4.40
C LEU A 315 5.10 -9.12 5.29
N ALA A 316 5.60 -10.20 5.89
CA ALA A 316 4.80 -10.98 6.83
C ALA A 316 4.49 -10.21 8.14
N MET A 317 5.45 -9.43 8.65
CA MET A 317 5.27 -8.64 9.87
C MET A 317 4.31 -7.48 9.70
N GLN A 318 4.30 -6.86 8.55
CA GLN A 318 3.56 -5.63 8.25
C GLN A 318 2.07 -5.73 8.60
N VAL A 319 1.42 -6.87 8.32
CA VAL A 319 -0.05 -7.01 8.46
C VAL A 319 -0.55 -6.91 9.90
N HIS A 320 0.31 -7.17 10.89
CA HIS A 320 -0.02 -7.14 12.33
C HIS A 320 0.79 -6.10 13.13
N THR A 321 1.59 -5.29 12.43
CA THR A 321 2.44 -4.25 13.04
C THR A 321 1.97 -2.89 12.58
N SER A 322 1.99 -1.91 13.47
CA SER A 322 1.62 -0.52 13.13
C SER A 322 2.46 0.01 11.99
N VAL A 323 1.82 0.68 11.05
CA VAL A 323 2.48 1.36 9.93
C VAL A 323 3.06 2.68 10.43
N LEU A 324 4.37 2.78 10.41
CA LEU A 324 5.09 3.96 10.88
C LEU A 324 5.07 5.09 9.84
N ARG A 325 5.34 6.31 10.30
CA ARG A 325 5.41 7.51 9.44
C ARG A 325 6.59 7.44 8.49
N ILE A 326 6.34 7.11 7.25
CA ILE A 326 7.36 7.19 6.20
C ILE A 326 7.73 8.65 5.94
N CYS A 327 6.77 9.57 5.94
CA CYS A 327 7.00 10.98 5.62
C CYS A 327 7.95 11.73 6.57
N LYS A 328 8.04 11.37 7.86
CA LYS A 328 8.97 12.05 8.79
C LYS A 328 10.42 11.72 8.54
N LYS A 329 10.72 10.52 8.01
CA LYS A 329 12.10 10.10 7.72
C LYS A 329 12.45 10.23 6.25
N ALA A 330 11.47 10.34 5.34
CA ALA A 330 11.76 10.68 3.96
C ALA A 330 12.51 12.01 3.87
N ASN A 331 12.11 13.02 4.66
CA ASN A 331 12.86 14.27 4.77
C ASN A 331 14.29 14.11 5.32
N ALA A 332 14.53 13.08 6.15
CA ALA A 332 15.88 12.79 6.65
C ALA A 332 16.72 11.96 5.66
N ILE A 333 16.07 11.26 4.73
CA ILE A 333 16.74 10.47 3.68
C ILE A 333 17.11 11.38 2.48
N ILE A 334 16.31 12.43 2.24
CA ILE A 334 16.58 13.42 1.18
C ILE A 334 17.73 14.36 1.57
N ASN A 335 18.04 14.48 2.86
CA ASN A 335 19.15 15.30 3.39
C ASN A 335 20.44 14.50 3.64
N ILE A 336 20.56 13.28 3.09
CA ILE A 336 21.79 12.49 3.00
C ILE A 336 22.25 12.47 1.53
#